data_ffe23df1c49b93b44faec9a138541da5
#
_entry.id   ffe23df1c49b93b44faec9a138541da5
#
_cell.length_a   1.000
_cell.length_b   1.000
_cell.length_c   1.000
_cell.angle_alpha   90.00
_cell.angle_beta   90.00
_cell.angle_gamma   90.00
#
_symmetry.space_group_name_H-M   'P 1'
#
loop_
_entity.id
_entity.type
_entity.pdbx_description
1 polymer ?
#
loop_
_entity_poly.entity_id
_entity_poly.type
_entity_poly.pdbx_seq_one_letter_code
_entity_poly.pdbx_strand_id
1 'polypeptide(L)'
;MVFDRVAVPVAVCDVYGAVQLANPAMAAECGTTPGRLRGRDVLELFRPLEATQVERIAEALRLRHRSRYQVSVRWRGPGGVERHGELTADPVSDTVEETPALLVMLRVLGEGEAAPEPSPAPVTPMEARILALLAGGATTARAARETDLTVDGVNYHLRRLSARWGASNRTELVARAYALGVLTPGVWPPTPAAASGEPE
;
A
#
# COMPACT_ATOMS: atom_id res chain seq x y z
N MET A 1 26.97 17.17 -3.39
CA MET A 1 25.57 17.63 -3.26
C MET A 1 25.00 17.14 -1.93
N VAL A 2 23.97 17.82 -1.35
CA VAL A 2 23.30 17.31 -0.12
C VAL A 2 22.70 15.92 -0.36
N PHE A 3 22.11 15.69 -1.52
CA PHE A 3 21.53 14.42 -1.95
C PHE A 3 22.47 13.21 -1.82
N ASP A 4 23.77 13.39 -2.12
CA ASP A 4 24.76 12.31 -2.03
C ASP A 4 25.16 11.97 -0.59
N ARG A 5 24.86 12.84 0.37
CA ARG A 5 25.18 12.67 1.79
C ARG A 5 24.00 12.15 2.61
N VAL A 6 22.82 12.01 2.00
CA VAL A 6 21.66 11.46 2.67
C VAL A 6 21.86 9.95 2.83
N ALA A 7 21.81 9.48 4.08
CA ALA A 7 21.97 8.06 4.39
C ALA A 7 20.75 7.20 4.02
N VAL A 8 19.59 7.83 3.80
CA VAL A 8 18.38 7.14 3.35
C VAL A 8 18.48 6.86 1.86
N PRO A 9 18.19 5.64 1.39
CA PRO A 9 18.13 5.33 -0.03
C PRO A 9 17.03 6.13 -0.74
N VAL A 10 17.44 7.00 -1.67
CA VAL A 10 16.55 7.91 -2.41
C VAL A 10 16.88 7.89 -3.89
N ALA A 11 15.83 7.89 -4.72
CA ALA A 11 15.92 8.08 -6.16
C ALA A 11 14.88 9.10 -6.64
N VAL A 12 15.15 9.73 -7.77
CA VAL A 12 14.19 10.51 -8.56
C VAL A 12 13.90 9.72 -9.82
N CYS A 13 12.64 9.44 -10.07
CA CYS A 13 12.17 8.72 -11.24
C CYS A 13 11.24 9.61 -12.07
N ASP A 14 11.09 9.29 -13.34
CA ASP A 14 9.97 9.84 -14.13
C ASP A 14 8.64 9.14 -13.75
N VAL A 15 7.55 9.57 -14.36
CA VAL A 15 6.20 9.01 -14.10
C VAL A 15 6.04 7.55 -14.56
N TYR A 16 6.98 7.04 -15.33
CA TYR A 16 7.00 5.66 -15.80
C TYR A 16 7.89 4.75 -14.90
N GLY A 17 8.52 5.32 -13.86
CA GLY A 17 9.39 4.59 -12.95
C GLY A 17 10.85 4.53 -13.39
N ALA A 18 11.25 5.16 -14.51
CA ALA A 18 12.65 5.16 -14.92
C ALA A 18 13.49 6.10 -14.04
N VAL A 19 14.52 5.56 -13.44
CA VAL A 19 15.43 6.27 -12.52
C VAL A 19 16.19 7.36 -13.30
N GLN A 20 16.00 8.61 -12.92
CA GLN A 20 16.74 9.77 -13.45
C GLN A 20 17.98 10.08 -12.61
N LEU A 21 17.85 9.95 -11.30
CA LEU A 21 18.90 10.20 -10.33
C LEU A 21 18.74 9.25 -9.13
N ALA A 22 19.86 8.75 -8.61
CA ALA A 22 19.87 7.96 -7.38
C ALA A 22 21.04 8.40 -6.51
N ASN A 23 20.86 8.37 -5.19
CA ASN A 23 21.95 8.64 -4.26
C ASN A 23 22.81 7.38 -4.01
N PRO A 24 24.00 7.54 -3.42
CA PRO A 24 24.87 6.40 -3.11
C PRO A 24 24.22 5.36 -2.21
N ALA A 25 23.34 5.75 -1.29
CA ALA A 25 22.63 4.82 -0.41
C ALA A 25 21.68 3.91 -1.21
N MET A 26 20.90 4.47 -2.16
CA MET A 26 20.03 3.69 -3.06
C MET A 26 20.85 2.72 -3.93
N ALA A 27 21.98 3.19 -4.44
CA ALA A 27 22.85 2.35 -5.26
C ALA A 27 23.50 1.21 -4.45
N ALA A 28 23.85 1.46 -3.19
CA ALA A 28 24.39 0.45 -2.30
C ALA A 28 23.39 -0.67 -2.03
N GLU A 29 22.10 -0.36 -1.87
CA GLU A 29 21.04 -1.36 -1.71
C GLU A 29 20.92 -2.29 -2.92
N CYS A 30 21.23 -1.81 -4.12
CA CYS A 30 21.25 -2.59 -5.35
C CYS A 30 22.62 -3.22 -5.68
N GLY A 31 23.62 -3.08 -4.81
CA GLY A 31 24.99 -3.59 -5.05
C GLY A 31 25.66 -2.96 -6.28
N THR A 32 25.36 -1.69 -6.59
CA THR A 32 25.83 -1.02 -7.81
C THR A 32 26.23 0.44 -7.56
N THR A 33 26.42 1.22 -8.61
CA THR A 33 26.73 2.65 -8.53
C THR A 33 25.55 3.50 -9.00
N PRO A 34 25.40 4.76 -8.53
CA PRO A 34 24.31 5.64 -8.95
C PRO A 34 24.15 5.76 -10.47
N GLY A 35 25.27 5.89 -11.19
CA GLY A 35 25.26 6.02 -12.65
C GLY A 35 24.70 4.79 -13.38
N ARG A 36 24.84 3.59 -12.81
CA ARG A 36 24.31 2.35 -13.39
C ARG A 36 22.81 2.14 -13.12
N LEU A 37 22.23 2.86 -12.17
CA LEU A 37 20.80 2.84 -11.92
C LEU A 37 20.03 3.72 -12.90
N ARG A 38 20.69 4.74 -13.47
CA ARG A 38 20.05 5.69 -14.38
C ARG A 38 19.43 4.99 -15.59
N GLY A 39 18.18 5.32 -15.88
CA GLY A 39 17.39 4.74 -16.97
C GLY A 39 16.81 3.35 -16.67
N ARG A 40 17.09 2.75 -15.50
CA ARG A 40 16.47 1.49 -15.10
C ARG A 40 15.11 1.72 -14.48
N ASP A 41 14.21 0.78 -14.67
CA ASP A 41 12.91 0.79 -14.01
C ASP A 41 13.06 0.44 -12.51
N VAL A 42 12.53 1.32 -11.65
CA VAL A 42 12.56 1.14 -10.20
C VAL A 42 11.81 -0.12 -9.74
N LEU A 43 10.75 -0.52 -10.46
CA LEU A 43 9.96 -1.72 -10.14
C LEU A 43 10.62 -3.02 -10.64
N GLU A 44 11.55 -2.95 -11.60
CA GLU A 44 12.41 -4.08 -11.93
C GLU A 44 13.49 -4.31 -10.87
N LEU A 45 14.01 -3.23 -10.29
CA LEU A 45 15.01 -3.27 -9.23
C LEU A 45 14.40 -3.75 -7.91
N PHE A 46 13.23 -3.22 -7.58
CA PHE A 46 12.47 -3.47 -6.34
C PHE A 46 11.12 -4.07 -6.70
N ARG A 47 11.04 -5.38 -6.68
CA ARG A 47 9.83 -6.10 -7.12
C ARG A 47 8.71 -5.94 -6.11
N PRO A 48 7.56 -5.40 -6.50
CA PRO A 48 6.38 -5.33 -5.64
C PRO A 48 5.95 -6.71 -5.16
N LEU A 49 5.49 -6.80 -3.93
CA LEU A 49 4.90 -8.03 -3.40
C LEU A 49 3.48 -8.24 -3.96
N GLU A 50 2.77 -7.16 -4.26
CA GLU A 50 1.41 -7.18 -4.81
C GLU A 50 1.35 -6.37 -6.12
N ALA A 51 1.10 -7.05 -7.24
CA ALA A 51 0.98 -6.41 -8.56
C ALA A 51 -0.21 -5.43 -8.64
N THR A 52 -1.33 -5.74 -8.00
CA THR A 52 -2.53 -4.90 -7.96
C THR A 52 -2.30 -3.52 -7.35
N GLN A 53 -1.34 -3.42 -6.43
CA GLN A 53 -0.96 -2.15 -5.80
C GLN A 53 -0.29 -1.21 -6.80
N VAL A 54 0.55 -1.73 -7.68
CA VAL A 54 1.23 -0.97 -8.74
C VAL A 54 0.24 -0.43 -9.77
N GLU A 55 -0.74 -1.24 -10.18
CA GLU A 55 -1.77 -0.82 -11.15
C GLU A 55 -2.60 0.35 -10.61
N ARG A 56 -2.97 0.31 -9.32
CA ARG A 56 -3.68 1.42 -8.65
C ARG A 56 -2.84 2.70 -8.61
N ILE A 57 -1.55 2.58 -8.35
CA ILE A 57 -0.63 3.74 -8.33
C ILE A 57 -0.48 4.31 -9.73
N ALA A 58 -0.28 3.49 -10.74
CA ALA A 58 -0.18 3.92 -12.13
C ALA A 58 -1.44 4.66 -12.59
N GLU A 59 -2.63 4.18 -12.21
CA GLU A 59 -3.89 4.85 -12.52
C GLU A 59 -4.02 6.18 -11.78
N ALA A 60 -3.69 6.23 -10.49
CA ALA A 60 -3.74 7.47 -9.71
C ALA A 60 -2.76 8.53 -10.22
N LEU A 61 -1.57 8.12 -10.68
CA LEU A 61 -0.60 9.01 -11.34
C LEU A 61 -1.12 9.54 -12.68
N ARG A 62 -1.80 8.69 -13.49
CA ARG A 62 -2.47 9.14 -14.73
C ARG A 62 -3.55 10.18 -14.46
N LEU A 63 -4.29 10.03 -13.37
CA LEU A 63 -5.30 10.98 -12.92
C LEU A 63 -4.71 12.22 -12.23
N ARG A 64 -3.38 12.36 -12.21
CA ARG A 64 -2.63 13.46 -11.56
C ARG A 64 -2.96 13.64 -10.08
N HIS A 65 -3.31 12.57 -9.38
CA HIS A 65 -3.49 12.61 -7.94
C HIS A 65 -2.14 12.82 -7.27
N ARG A 66 -2.01 13.90 -6.49
CA ARG A 66 -0.81 14.23 -5.72
C ARG A 66 -0.92 13.55 -4.33
N SER A 67 -0.79 12.25 -4.31
CA SER A 67 -0.80 11.48 -3.06
C SER A 67 0.53 10.76 -2.90
N ARG A 68 0.91 10.52 -1.66
CA ARG A 68 2.02 9.64 -1.33
C ARG A 68 1.58 8.20 -1.56
N TYR A 69 2.40 7.44 -2.27
CA TYR A 69 2.16 6.04 -2.56
C TYR A 69 3.19 5.20 -1.84
N GLN A 70 2.77 4.10 -1.25
CA GLN A 70 3.62 3.16 -0.53
C GLN A 70 3.41 1.76 -1.10
N VAL A 71 4.52 1.05 -1.35
CA VAL A 71 4.54 -0.29 -1.95
C VAL A 71 5.51 -1.15 -1.19
N SER A 72 5.05 -2.31 -0.74
CA SER A 72 5.92 -3.35 -0.16
C SER A 72 6.69 -4.04 -1.29
N VAL A 73 8.00 -4.13 -1.14
CA VAL A 73 8.91 -4.62 -2.17
C VAL A 73 9.92 -5.62 -1.63
N ARG A 74 10.45 -6.43 -2.55
CA ARG A 74 11.61 -7.28 -2.32
C ARG A 74 12.66 -7.04 -3.41
N TRP A 75 13.92 -7.19 -3.06
CA TRP A 75 15.03 -7.07 -4.01
C TRP A 75 16.21 -7.92 -3.59
N ARG A 76 17.16 -8.08 -4.50
CA ARG A 76 18.45 -8.68 -4.18
C ARG A 76 19.46 -7.59 -3.86
N GLY A 77 19.88 -7.55 -2.62
CA GLY A 77 20.92 -6.68 -2.13
C GLY A 77 22.34 -7.13 -2.51
N PRO A 78 23.36 -6.44 -2.00
CA PRO A 78 24.75 -6.83 -2.18
C PRO A 78 25.00 -8.28 -1.74
N GLY A 79 25.79 -9.02 -2.51
CA GLY A 79 26.05 -10.44 -2.23
C GLY A 79 24.91 -11.39 -2.58
N GLY A 80 23.83 -10.90 -3.22
CA GLY A 80 22.69 -11.72 -3.64
C GLY A 80 21.71 -12.06 -2.54
N VAL A 81 21.83 -11.44 -1.37
CA VAL A 81 20.93 -11.62 -0.22
C VAL A 81 19.57 -11.02 -0.56
N GLU A 82 18.49 -11.77 -0.40
CA GLU A 82 17.15 -11.21 -0.52
C GLU A 82 16.86 -10.26 0.62
N ARG A 83 16.27 -9.12 0.28
CA ARG A 83 15.85 -8.05 1.20
C ARG A 83 14.42 -7.67 0.92
N HIS A 84 13.74 -7.16 1.93
CA HIS A 84 12.39 -6.64 1.84
C HIS A 84 12.28 -5.28 2.52
N GLY A 85 11.30 -4.50 2.06
CA GLY A 85 11.10 -3.16 2.56
C GLY A 85 9.92 -2.46 1.91
N GLU A 86 9.87 -1.16 2.08
CA GLU A 86 8.81 -0.30 1.57
C GLU A 86 9.41 0.77 0.66
N LEU A 87 8.87 0.88 -0.55
CA LEU A 87 9.08 2.04 -1.41
C LEU A 87 7.97 3.05 -1.17
N THR A 88 8.34 4.28 -0.90
CA THR A 88 7.43 5.42 -0.88
C THR A 88 7.71 6.29 -2.09
N ALA A 89 6.68 6.59 -2.89
CA ALA A 89 6.77 7.48 -4.03
C ALA A 89 5.93 8.75 -3.79
N ASP A 90 6.59 9.89 -3.80
CA ASP A 90 5.95 11.21 -3.67
C ASP A 90 6.08 11.96 -5.02
N PRO A 91 4.98 12.34 -5.69
CA PRO A 91 5.04 13.20 -6.87
C PRO A 91 5.61 14.56 -6.51
N VAL A 92 6.70 14.93 -7.17
CA VAL A 92 7.35 16.24 -7.03
C VAL A 92 7.36 16.93 -8.39
N SER A 93 6.91 18.17 -8.44
CA SER A 93 7.03 19.05 -9.61
C SER A 93 7.14 20.49 -9.15
N ASP A 94 8.06 21.24 -9.74
CA ASP A 94 8.24 22.66 -9.43
C ASP A 94 7.22 23.54 -10.14
N THR A 95 6.61 23.05 -11.24
CA THR A 95 5.63 23.79 -12.02
C THR A 95 4.42 22.92 -12.42
N VAL A 96 3.29 23.57 -12.71
CA VAL A 96 2.05 22.90 -13.13
C VAL A 96 2.16 22.31 -14.54
N GLU A 97 3.13 22.75 -15.34
CA GLU A 97 3.29 22.41 -16.76
C GLU A 97 4.27 21.27 -17.02
N GLU A 98 5.17 20.95 -16.07
CA GLU A 98 6.14 19.85 -16.22
C GLU A 98 5.54 18.49 -15.86
N THR A 99 6.02 17.47 -16.55
CA THR A 99 5.73 16.08 -16.20
C THR A 99 6.27 15.82 -14.79
N PRO A 100 5.43 15.48 -13.80
CA PRO A 100 5.90 15.33 -12.43
C PRO A 100 6.96 14.24 -12.34
N ALA A 101 8.05 14.54 -11.63
CA ALA A 101 8.99 13.51 -11.21
C ALA A 101 8.47 12.81 -9.94
N LEU A 102 8.92 11.60 -9.70
CA LEU A 102 8.62 10.84 -8.50
C LEU A 102 9.85 10.81 -7.60
N LEU A 103 9.74 11.34 -6.40
CA LEU A 103 10.73 11.12 -5.35
C LEU A 103 10.45 9.77 -4.71
N VAL A 104 11.35 8.83 -4.93
CA VAL A 104 11.23 7.46 -4.42
C VAL A 104 12.20 7.27 -3.27
N MET A 105 11.68 6.88 -2.11
CA MET A 105 12.47 6.54 -0.93
C MET A 105 12.28 5.06 -0.58
N LEU A 106 13.38 4.39 -0.23
CA LEU A 106 13.36 3.01 0.21
C LEU A 106 13.60 2.94 1.72
N ARG A 107 12.69 2.26 2.41
CA ARG A 107 12.87 1.85 3.80
C ARG A 107 13.16 0.36 3.84
N VAL A 108 14.37 -0.02 4.22
CA VAL A 108 14.76 -1.41 4.41
C VAL A 108 14.15 -1.92 5.72
N LEU A 109 13.43 -3.03 5.67
CA LEU A 109 12.80 -3.66 6.85
C LEU A 109 13.58 -4.87 7.34
N GLY A 110 14.25 -5.60 6.44
CA GLY A 110 15.04 -6.76 6.83
C GLY A 110 15.72 -7.50 5.68
N GLU A 111 16.49 -8.50 6.06
CA GLU A 111 17.11 -9.48 5.16
C GLU A 111 16.38 -10.82 5.27
N GLY A 112 16.37 -11.59 4.20
CA GLY A 112 15.62 -12.84 4.06
C GLY A 112 14.34 -12.68 3.26
N GLU A 113 13.68 -13.80 3.03
CA GLU A 113 12.36 -13.79 2.39
C GLU A 113 11.44 -12.88 3.21
N ALA A 114 10.81 -11.90 2.55
CA ALA A 114 9.79 -11.10 3.20
C ALA A 114 8.80 -12.08 3.81
N ALA A 115 8.74 -12.14 5.14
CA ALA A 115 7.60 -12.80 5.76
C ALA A 115 6.37 -12.23 5.06
N PRO A 116 5.44 -13.06 4.54
CA PRO A 116 4.21 -12.53 3.99
C PRO A 116 3.73 -11.52 5.01
N GLU A 117 3.56 -10.26 4.59
CA GLU A 117 2.94 -9.26 5.47
C GLU A 117 1.78 -10.00 6.13
N PRO A 118 1.61 -9.93 7.46
CA PRO A 118 0.48 -10.60 8.07
C PRO A 118 -0.74 -10.06 7.33
N SER A 119 -1.17 -10.85 6.35
CA SER A 119 -2.42 -10.58 5.65
C SER A 119 -3.40 -10.35 6.78
N PRO A 120 -4.01 -9.18 6.90
CA PRO A 120 -4.81 -8.85 8.07
C PRO A 120 -5.71 -10.05 8.28
N ALA A 121 -5.55 -10.71 9.45
CA ALA A 121 -6.12 -12.04 9.71
C ALA A 121 -7.52 -12.10 9.11
N PRO A 122 -7.85 -13.14 8.33
CA PRO A 122 -8.96 -13.12 7.39
C PRO A 122 -10.20 -12.55 8.06
N VAL A 123 -10.79 -11.56 7.42
CA VAL A 123 -12.00 -10.93 7.93
C VAL A 123 -13.11 -11.97 7.81
N THR A 124 -13.77 -12.27 8.90
CA THR A 124 -14.87 -13.22 8.86
C THR A 124 -16.03 -12.68 8.02
N PRO A 125 -16.85 -13.53 7.40
CA PRO A 125 -18.03 -13.07 6.65
C PRO A 125 -18.92 -12.13 7.45
N MET A 126 -19.05 -12.38 8.77
CA MET A 126 -19.79 -11.53 9.69
C MET A 126 -19.16 -10.15 9.84
N GLU A 127 -17.83 -10.08 10.04
CA GLU A 127 -17.10 -8.82 10.12
C GLU A 127 -17.21 -8.02 8.82
N ALA A 128 -17.10 -8.67 7.66
CA ALA A 128 -17.26 -8.04 6.35
C ALA A 128 -18.67 -7.47 6.16
N ARG A 129 -19.70 -8.22 6.59
CA ARG A 129 -21.10 -7.77 6.54
C ARG A 129 -21.33 -6.56 7.45
N ILE A 130 -20.80 -6.58 8.68
CA ILE A 130 -20.85 -5.43 9.59
C ILE A 130 -20.18 -4.20 8.94
N LEU A 131 -19.00 -4.36 8.37
CA LEU A 131 -18.28 -3.26 7.70
C LEU A 131 -19.07 -2.69 6.52
N ALA A 132 -19.70 -3.54 5.70
CA ALA A 132 -20.54 -3.10 4.57
C ALA A 132 -21.75 -2.27 5.04
N LEU A 133 -22.43 -2.71 6.09
CA LEU A 133 -23.54 -1.95 6.69
C LEU A 133 -23.09 -0.59 7.21
N LEU A 134 -21.94 -0.55 7.89
CA LEU A 134 -21.38 0.71 8.40
C LEU A 134 -20.93 1.66 7.29
N ALA A 135 -20.36 1.13 6.23
CA ALA A 135 -19.98 1.90 5.05
C ALA A 135 -21.20 2.48 4.34
N GLY A 136 -22.34 1.76 4.37
CA GLY A 136 -23.63 2.22 3.90
C GLY A 136 -24.35 3.22 4.85
N GLY A 137 -23.70 3.66 5.94
CA GLY A 137 -24.24 4.64 6.86
C GLY A 137 -25.16 4.05 7.94
N ALA A 138 -25.21 2.72 8.11
CA ALA A 138 -26.00 2.10 9.17
C ALA A 138 -25.45 2.48 10.56
N THR A 139 -26.34 2.70 11.50
CA THR A 139 -25.98 2.81 12.93
C THR A 139 -25.62 1.44 13.48
N THR A 140 -24.88 1.39 14.59
CA THR A 140 -24.56 0.12 15.28
C THR A 140 -25.82 -0.67 15.63
N ALA A 141 -26.89 0.02 16.06
CA ALA A 141 -28.17 -0.62 16.38
C ALA A 141 -28.85 -1.21 15.15
N ARG A 142 -28.73 -0.58 13.97
CA ARG A 142 -29.22 -1.10 12.70
C ARG A 142 -28.38 -2.30 12.25
N ALA A 143 -27.06 -2.18 12.31
CA ALA A 143 -26.16 -3.28 11.99
C ALA A 143 -26.43 -4.51 12.86
N ALA A 144 -26.67 -4.31 14.16
CA ALA A 144 -27.01 -5.37 15.10
C ALA A 144 -28.27 -6.15 14.65
N ARG A 145 -29.32 -5.43 14.29
CA ARG A 145 -30.58 -6.06 13.80
C ARG A 145 -30.40 -6.82 12.47
N GLU A 146 -29.62 -6.25 11.53
CA GLU A 146 -29.40 -6.85 10.22
C GLU A 146 -28.42 -8.04 10.23
N THR A 147 -27.67 -8.21 11.32
CA THR A 147 -26.72 -9.31 11.52
C THR A 147 -27.14 -10.32 12.59
N ASP A 148 -28.35 -10.16 13.18
CA ASP A 148 -28.83 -10.96 14.28
C ASP A 148 -27.90 -10.97 15.52
N LEU A 149 -27.23 -9.86 15.74
CA LEU A 149 -26.33 -9.64 16.86
C LEU A 149 -26.92 -8.63 17.85
N THR A 150 -26.38 -8.63 19.06
CA THR A 150 -26.60 -7.52 20.00
C THR A 150 -25.73 -6.32 19.62
N VAL A 151 -26.09 -5.12 20.08
CA VAL A 151 -25.26 -3.92 19.91
C VAL A 151 -23.86 -4.13 20.49
N ASP A 152 -23.74 -4.81 21.62
CA ASP A 152 -22.48 -5.15 22.23
C ASP A 152 -21.67 -6.16 21.39
N GLY A 153 -22.33 -7.10 20.76
CA GLY A 153 -21.71 -8.03 19.80
C GLY A 153 -21.10 -7.32 18.61
N VAL A 154 -21.83 -6.37 18.00
CA VAL A 154 -21.28 -5.52 16.92
C VAL A 154 -20.12 -4.69 17.42
N ASN A 155 -20.23 -4.04 18.58
CA ASN A 155 -19.15 -3.26 19.16
C ASN A 155 -17.91 -4.12 19.47
N TYR A 156 -18.09 -5.37 19.89
CA TYR A 156 -16.99 -6.30 20.07
C TYR A 156 -16.23 -6.55 18.76
N HIS A 157 -16.92 -6.85 17.66
CA HIS A 157 -16.32 -7.03 16.35
C HIS A 157 -15.58 -5.78 15.88
N LEU A 158 -16.19 -4.61 16.06
CA LEU A 158 -15.59 -3.33 15.67
C LEU A 158 -14.31 -3.02 16.46
N ARG A 159 -14.30 -3.23 17.77
CA ARG A 159 -13.09 -3.03 18.60
C ARG A 159 -11.97 -3.98 18.18
N ARG A 160 -12.32 -5.25 17.94
CA ARG A 160 -11.35 -6.26 17.48
C ARG A 160 -10.76 -5.91 16.12
N LEU A 161 -11.59 -5.47 15.17
CA LEU A 161 -11.14 -5.00 13.86
C LEU A 161 -10.27 -3.73 13.98
N SER A 162 -10.70 -2.76 14.79
CA SER A 162 -9.92 -1.53 15.03
C SER A 162 -8.56 -1.83 15.63
N ALA A 163 -8.48 -2.71 16.62
CA ALA A 163 -7.21 -3.11 17.22
C ALA A 163 -6.31 -3.85 16.21
N ARG A 164 -6.88 -4.74 15.41
CA ARG A 164 -6.16 -5.53 14.41
C ARG A 164 -5.62 -4.66 13.26
N TRP A 165 -6.38 -3.66 12.85
CA TRP A 165 -6.01 -2.79 11.74
C TRP A 165 -5.40 -1.45 12.19
N GLY A 166 -5.27 -1.19 13.49
CA GLY A 166 -4.76 0.06 14.02
C GLY A 166 -5.65 1.28 13.69
N ALA A 167 -6.96 1.07 13.53
CA ALA A 167 -7.89 2.14 13.21
C ALA A 167 -8.31 2.90 14.49
N SER A 168 -8.14 4.22 14.48
CA SER A 168 -8.43 5.09 15.63
C SER A 168 -9.92 5.44 15.76
N ASN A 169 -10.68 5.34 14.68
CA ASN A 169 -12.10 5.67 14.63
C ASN A 169 -12.83 4.88 13.55
N ARG A 170 -14.17 5.00 13.54
CA ARG A 170 -15.05 4.27 12.62
C ARG A 170 -14.83 4.64 11.15
N THR A 171 -14.56 5.89 10.85
CA THR A 171 -14.31 6.35 9.47
C THR A 171 -13.03 5.76 8.93
N GLU A 172 -11.98 5.75 9.73
CA GLU A 172 -10.71 5.12 9.38
C GLU A 172 -10.87 3.60 9.21
N LEU A 173 -11.66 2.95 10.06
CA LEU A 173 -11.94 1.52 9.93
C LEU A 173 -12.63 1.17 8.60
N VAL A 174 -13.60 1.97 8.18
CA VAL A 174 -14.28 1.81 6.87
C VAL A 174 -13.33 2.10 5.72
N ALA A 175 -12.52 3.16 5.81
CA ALA A 175 -11.52 3.47 4.80
C ALA A 175 -10.50 2.33 4.62
N ARG A 176 -10.03 1.74 5.71
CA ARG A 176 -9.16 0.55 5.69
C ARG A 176 -9.85 -0.67 5.09
N ALA A 177 -11.15 -0.87 5.33
CA ALA A 177 -11.90 -1.97 4.72
C ALA A 177 -11.92 -1.89 3.19
N TYR A 178 -12.02 -0.69 2.61
CA TYR A 178 -11.88 -0.49 1.16
C TYR A 178 -10.43 -0.68 0.71
N ALA A 179 -9.46 -0.10 1.42
CA ALA A 179 -8.04 -0.20 1.09
C ALA A 179 -7.53 -1.65 1.10
N LEU A 180 -8.02 -2.46 2.05
CA LEU A 180 -7.68 -3.88 2.19
C LEU A 180 -8.51 -4.81 1.28
N GLY A 181 -9.38 -4.26 0.42
CA GLY A 181 -10.20 -5.05 -0.49
C GLY A 181 -11.29 -5.89 0.18
N VAL A 182 -11.63 -5.61 1.44
CA VAL A 182 -12.74 -6.27 2.16
C VAL A 182 -14.09 -5.79 1.64
N LEU A 183 -14.18 -4.54 1.19
CA LEU A 183 -15.34 -3.96 0.56
C LEU A 183 -15.05 -3.64 -0.90
N THR A 184 -16.05 -3.87 -1.77
CA THR A 184 -15.94 -3.57 -3.20
C THR A 184 -16.06 -2.07 -3.46
N PRO A 185 -15.03 -1.40 -4.02
CA PRO A 185 -15.11 0.01 -4.35
C PRO A 185 -16.06 0.25 -5.54
N GLY A 186 -16.70 1.43 -5.56
CA GLY A 186 -17.57 1.83 -6.67
C GLY A 186 -18.96 1.17 -6.71
N VAL A 187 -19.32 0.38 -5.72
CA VAL A 187 -20.63 -0.28 -5.60
C VAL A 187 -21.45 0.35 -4.48
N TRP A 188 -22.71 0.66 -4.76
CA TRP A 188 -23.67 1.15 -3.77
C TRP A 188 -24.99 0.35 -3.84
N PRO A 189 -25.53 -0.15 -2.72
CA PRO A 189 -24.97 -0.11 -1.37
C PRO A 189 -23.66 -0.92 -1.25
N PRO A 190 -22.77 -0.55 -0.29
CA PRO A 190 -21.50 -1.26 -0.11
C PRO A 190 -21.70 -2.75 0.14
N THR A 191 -20.92 -3.56 -0.55
CA THR A 191 -20.96 -5.02 -0.43
C THR A 191 -19.57 -5.55 -0.03
N PRO A 192 -19.52 -6.66 0.74
CA PRO A 192 -18.27 -7.39 0.91
C PRO A 192 -17.71 -7.79 -0.45
N ALA A 193 -16.38 -7.68 -0.61
CA ALA A 193 -15.72 -8.28 -1.76
C ALA A 193 -15.98 -9.80 -1.74
N ALA A 194 -16.27 -10.38 -2.91
CA ALA A 194 -16.38 -11.83 -3.02
C ALA A 194 -15.04 -12.44 -2.56
N ALA A 195 -15.11 -13.42 -1.66
CA ALA A 195 -13.93 -14.18 -1.28
C ALA A 195 -13.35 -14.78 -2.57
N SER A 196 -12.14 -14.31 -2.95
CA SER A 196 -11.45 -14.82 -4.13
C SER A 196 -11.06 -16.26 -3.85
N GLY A 197 -11.78 -17.20 -4.48
CA GLY A 197 -11.25 -18.52 -4.77
C GLY A 197 -11.65 -19.63 -3.82
N GLU A 198 -12.49 -20.50 -4.32
CA GLU A 198 -12.13 -21.91 -4.42
C GLU A 198 -12.27 -22.27 -5.89
N PRO A 199 -11.24 -22.84 -6.53
CA PRO A 199 -11.44 -23.53 -7.81
C PRO A 199 -12.12 -24.87 -7.51
N GLU A 200 -13.26 -25.12 -8.17
CA GLU A 200 -13.73 -26.50 -8.40
C GLU A 200 -12.72 -27.30 -9.21
#